data_3e9474ee01a0562864b43a3b1d06bcb7
#
_entry.id   3e9474ee01a0562864b43a3b1d06bcb7
#
_cell.length_a   1.000
_cell.length_b   1.000
_cell.length_c   1.000
_cell.angle_alpha   90.00
_cell.angle_beta   90.00
_cell.angle_gamma   90.00
#
_symmetry.space_group_name_H-M   'P 1'
#
loop_
_entity.id
_entity.type
_entity.pdbx_description
1 polymer ?
#
loop_
_entity_poly.entity_id
_entity_poly.type
_entity_poly.pdbx_seq_one_letter_code
_entity_poly.pdbx_strand_id
1 'polypeptide(L)'
;VGSPFSRGAQHQAKRAAILSRAAKLFNTKGARSTTLADVANKLGLTKTSLYYYVRTKEDLIYQCYQNALVRLHQSLDEVEAETDDPLERVLRAMERHIEISLDSLAGRGDYYAAPLEIAVLPDDHREFLEQEYLRMFKRFRGYLRNGIEQGVIRECHTTSTARALLTALDWSF
;
A
#
# COMPACT_ATOMS: atom_id res chain seq x y z
N VAL A 1 16.12 -26.21 21.36
CA VAL A 1 15.58 -26.64 20.06
C VAL A 1 14.41 -25.69 19.76
N GLY A 2 14.66 -24.61 18.95
CA GLY A 2 13.64 -23.63 18.63
C GLY A 2 12.55 -24.26 17.73
N SER A 3 11.28 -24.00 18.06
CA SER A 3 10.11 -24.46 17.30
C SER A 3 10.21 -23.99 15.83
N PRO A 4 9.87 -24.83 14.83
CA PRO A 4 9.86 -24.43 13.42
C PRO A 4 8.90 -23.24 13.14
N PHE A 5 7.87 -23.05 13.95
CA PHE A 5 6.97 -21.89 13.91
C PHE A 5 7.65 -20.56 14.29
N SER A 6 8.68 -20.57 15.15
CA SER A 6 9.41 -19.37 15.55
C SER A 6 10.30 -18.83 14.41
N ARG A 7 10.87 -19.69 13.57
CA ARG A 7 11.73 -19.28 12.43
C ARG A 7 10.92 -18.62 11.32
N GLY A 8 9.74 -19.16 10.99
CA GLY A 8 8.83 -18.55 10.00
C GLY A 8 8.34 -17.18 10.45
N ALA A 9 7.89 -17.05 11.67
CA ALA A 9 7.43 -15.76 12.23
C ALA A 9 8.57 -14.74 12.29
N GLN A 10 9.79 -15.14 12.68
CA GLN A 10 10.96 -14.25 12.68
C GLN A 10 11.37 -13.83 11.27
N HIS A 11 11.28 -14.72 10.28
CA HIS A 11 11.55 -14.41 8.89
C HIS A 11 10.55 -13.39 8.35
N GLN A 12 9.25 -13.59 8.60
CA GLN A 12 8.19 -12.66 8.20
C GLN A 12 8.34 -11.29 8.88
N ALA A 13 8.63 -11.24 10.17
CA ALA A 13 8.86 -9.99 10.89
C ALA A 13 10.07 -9.21 10.32
N LYS A 14 11.17 -9.90 10.01
CA LYS A 14 12.34 -9.27 9.36
C LYS A 14 12.01 -8.78 7.96
N ARG A 15 11.25 -9.56 7.17
CA ARG A 15 10.79 -9.14 5.84
C ARG A 15 9.93 -7.89 5.93
N ALA A 16 8.95 -7.83 6.83
CA ALA A 16 8.12 -6.66 7.06
C ALA A 16 8.96 -5.43 7.44
N ALA A 17 9.94 -5.57 8.33
CA ALA A 17 10.86 -4.49 8.70
C ALA A 17 11.69 -4.00 7.50
N ILE A 18 12.13 -4.89 6.61
CA ILE A 18 12.85 -4.54 5.39
C ILE A 18 11.94 -3.72 4.46
N LEU A 19 10.72 -4.19 4.21
CA LEU A 19 9.76 -3.51 3.33
C LEU A 19 9.39 -2.13 3.89
N SER A 20 9.10 -2.01 5.18
CA SER A 20 8.80 -0.74 5.84
C SER A 20 9.95 0.27 5.69
N ARG A 21 11.18 -0.13 5.94
CA ARG A 21 12.34 0.76 5.79
C ARG A 21 12.64 1.12 4.34
N ALA A 22 12.49 0.18 3.42
CA ALA A 22 12.65 0.43 2.00
C ALA A 22 11.61 1.41 1.47
N ALA A 23 10.34 1.21 1.79
CA ALA A 23 9.26 2.11 1.42
C ALA A 23 9.50 3.54 1.96
N LYS A 24 9.97 3.68 3.22
CA LYS A 24 10.36 4.98 3.76
C LYS A 24 11.48 5.66 2.96
N LEU A 25 12.49 4.90 2.56
CA LEU A 25 13.58 5.44 1.73
C LEU A 25 13.08 5.82 0.34
N PHE A 26 12.22 5.01 -0.27
CA PHE A 26 11.63 5.28 -1.57
C PHE A 26 10.78 6.55 -1.55
N ASN A 27 9.97 6.76 -0.51
CA ASN A 27 9.14 7.96 -0.38
C ASN A 27 9.95 9.23 -0.09
N THR A 28 11.11 9.11 0.62
CA THR A 28 11.90 10.29 1.01
C THR A 28 12.99 10.67 0.01
N LYS A 29 13.60 9.67 -0.67
CA LYS A 29 14.72 9.88 -1.61
C LYS A 29 14.33 9.62 -3.06
N GLY A 30 13.16 9.03 -3.30
CA GLY A 30 12.75 8.45 -4.57
C GLY A 30 13.37 7.05 -4.78
N ALA A 31 12.62 6.16 -5.45
CA ALA A 31 13.10 4.81 -5.68
C ALA A 31 14.31 4.81 -6.63
N ARG A 32 14.39 5.72 -7.61
CA ARG A 32 15.56 5.83 -8.52
C ARG A 32 16.85 6.10 -7.77
N SER A 33 16.81 7.01 -6.79
CA SER A 33 17.99 7.47 -6.03
C SER A 33 18.37 6.55 -4.87
N THR A 34 17.55 5.56 -4.55
CA THR A 34 17.77 4.60 -3.45
C THR A 34 18.41 3.33 -3.98
N THR A 35 19.49 2.87 -3.35
CA THR A 35 20.16 1.60 -3.67
C THR A 35 19.84 0.53 -2.63
N LEU A 36 20.02 -0.76 -2.98
CA LEU A 36 19.93 -1.86 -2.00
C LEU A 36 20.97 -1.70 -0.88
N ALA A 37 22.11 -1.05 -1.16
CA ALA A 37 23.10 -0.75 -0.14
C ALA A 37 22.58 0.27 0.89
N ASP A 38 21.86 1.30 0.44
CA ASP A 38 21.23 2.28 1.34
C ASP A 38 20.22 1.61 2.27
N VAL A 39 19.40 0.70 1.71
CA VAL A 39 18.42 -0.07 2.49
C VAL A 39 19.12 -0.97 3.52
N ALA A 40 20.14 -1.72 3.11
CA ALA A 40 20.93 -2.57 4.00
C ALA A 40 21.57 -1.76 5.14
N ASN A 41 22.23 -0.65 4.81
CA ASN A 41 22.88 0.24 5.78
C ASN A 41 21.88 0.82 6.79
N LYS A 42 20.70 1.24 6.31
CA LYS A 42 19.65 1.81 7.17
C LYS A 42 19.05 0.78 8.14
N LEU A 43 19.15 -0.51 7.80
CA LEU A 43 18.70 -1.63 8.62
C LEU A 43 19.80 -2.23 9.50
N GLY A 44 21.05 -1.78 9.36
CA GLY A 44 22.20 -2.44 10.00
C GLY A 44 22.45 -3.85 9.47
N LEU A 45 22.05 -4.14 8.22
CA LEU A 45 22.23 -5.43 7.56
C LEU A 45 23.43 -5.39 6.61
N THR A 46 24.06 -6.56 6.42
CA THR A 46 24.97 -6.75 5.29
C THR A 46 24.18 -6.88 3.99
N LYS A 47 24.80 -6.52 2.86
CA LYS A 47 24.21 -6.77 1.51
C LYS A 47 23.78 -8.23 1.35
N THR A 48 24.62 -9.17 1.77
CA THR A 48 24.32 -10.60 1.69
C THR A 48 23.06 -10.98 2.48
N SER A 49 22.88 -10.40 3.68
CA SER A 49 21.67 -10.62 4.47
C SER A 49 20.43 -10.05 3.81
N LEU A 50 20.54 -8.91 3.12
CA LEU A 50 19.42 -8.31 2.39
C LEU A 50 19.03 -9.18 1.19
N TYR A 51 20.00 -9.71 0.43
CA TYR A 51 19.75 -10.57 -0.73
C TYR A 51 19.06 -11.91 -0.39
N TYR A 52 19.02 -12.29 0.87
CA TYR A 52 18.22 -13.42 1.33
C TYR A 52 16.69 -13.13 1.26
N TYR A 53 16.29 -11.86 1.33
CA TYR A 53 14.89 -11.44 1.32
C TYR A 53 14.43 -10.85 -0.02
N VAL A 54 15.34 -10.22 -0.76
CA VAL A 54 15.03 -9.55 -2.02
C VAL A 54 16.12 -9.81 -3.05
N ARG A 55 15.74 -10.10 -4.29
CA ARG A 55 16.70 -10.46 -5.36
C ARG A 55 17.28 -9.23 -6.02
N THR A 56 16.44 -8.26 -6.32
CA THR A 56 16.79 -7.01 -7.02
C THR A 56 16.11 -5.82 -6.36
N LYS A 57 16.47 -4.63 -6.80
CA LYS A 57 15.81 -3.39 -6.36
C LYS A 57 14.35 -3.35 -6.85
N GLU A 58 14.11 -3.79 -8.08
CA GLU A 58 12.78 -3.89 -8.67
C GLU A 58 11.89 -4.86 -7.87
N ASP A 59 12.42 -6.02 -7.49
CA ASP A 59 11.75 -6.97 -6.60
C ASP A 59 11.38 -6.32 -5.26
N LEU A 60 12.27 -5.53 -4.67
CA LEU A 60 11.99 -4.80 -3.43
C LEU A 60 10.89 -3.76 -3.61
N ILE A 61 10.93 -3.00 -4.70
CA ILE A 61 9.89 -2.02 -5.06
C ILE A 61 8.54 -2.73 -5.23
N TYR A 62 8.51 -3.81 -6.01
CA TYR A 62 7.31 -4.61 -6.21
C TYR A 62 6.70 -5.11 -4.90
N GLN A 63 7.52 -5.69 -4.03
CA GLN A 63 7.06 -6.18 -2.72
C GLN A 63 6.51 -5.04 -1.84
N CYS A 64 7.11 -3.85 -1.87
CA CYS A 64 6.60 -2.69 -1.14
C CYS A 64 5.21 -2.27 -1.63
N TYR A 65 5.00 -2.18 -2.94
CA TYR A 65 3.69 -1.84 -3.51
C TYR A 65 2.64 -2.92 -3.29
N GLN A 66 3.02 -4.19 -3.47
CA GLN A 66 2.13 -5.31 -3.20
C GLN A 66 1.63 -5.27 -1.75
N ASN A 67 2.53 -5.04 -0.80
CA ASN A 67 2.17 -4.94 0.62
C ASN A 67 1.23 -3.75 0.91
N ALA A 68 1.48 -2.60 0.28
CA ALA A 68 0.62 -1.43 0.39
C ALA A 68 -0.80 -1.72 -0.14
N LEU A 69 -0.92 -2.34 -1.31
CA LEU A 69 -2.21 -2.70 -1.90
C LEU A 69 -2.96 -3.73 -1.05
N VAL A 70 -2.27 -4.74 -0.52
CA VAL A 70 -2.86 -5.71 0.42
C VAL A 70 -3.45 -4.99 1.64
N ARG A 71 -2.72 -4.04 2.23
CA ARG A 71 -3.22 -3.28 3.39
C ARG A 71 -4.43 -2.40 3.03
N LEU A 72 -4.43 -1.77 1.85
CA LEU A 72 -5.59 -1.01 1.37
C LEU A 72 -6.81 -1.90 1.13
N HIS A 73 -6.64 -3.08 0.52
CA HIS A 73 -7.75 -4.03 0.38
C HIS A 73 -8.30 -4.47 1.73
N GLN A 74 -7.44 -4.80 2.69
CA GLN A 74 -7.85 -5.15 4.05
C GLN A 74 -8.63 -4.04 4.73
N SER A 75 -8.20 -2.78 4.57
CA SER A 75 -8.94 -1.64 5.14
C SER A 75 -10.34 -1.48 4.55
N LEU A 76 -10.52 -1.79 3.26
CA LEU A 76 -11.86 -1.80 2.65
C LEU A 76 -12.70 -2.99 3.13
N ASP A 77 -12.09 -4.16 3.37
CA ASP A 77 -12.77 -5.32 3.95
C ASP A 77 -13.28 -5.00 5.38
N GLU A 78 -12.44 -4.33 6.18
CA GLU A 78 -12.80 -3.85 7.52
C GLU A 78 -13.99 -2.88 7.45
N VAL A 79 -13.95 -1.89 6.54
CA VAL A 79 -15.04 -0.92 6.34
C VAL A 79 -16.33 -1.61 5.89
N GLU A 80 -16.27 -2.56 4.98
CA GLU A 80 -17.44 -3.32 4.50
C GLU A 80 -18.06 -4.19 5.60
N ALA A 81 -17.26 -4.65 6.56
CA ALA A 81 -17.74 -5.40 7.72
C ALA A 81 -18.34 -4.50 8.82
N GLU A 82 -17.94 -3.22 8.89
CA GLU A 82 -18.39 -2.28 9.92
C GLU A 82 -19.74 -1.62 9.60
N THR A 83 -20.05 -1.39 8.31
CA THR A 83 -21.25 -0.67 7.89
C THR A 83 -21.76 -1.08 6.51
N ASP A 84 -23.08 -1.03 6.33
CA ASP A 84 -23.76 -1.19 5.04
C ASP A 84 -24.13 0.15 4.40
N ASP A 85 -24.03 1.26 5.13
CA ASP A 85 -24.31 2.60 4.61
C ASP A 85 -23.23 3.02 3.60
N PRO A 86 -23.58 3.30 2.34
CA PRO A 86 -22.61 3.60 1.31
C PRO A 86 -21.89 4.94 1.50
N LEU A 87 -22.53 5.94 2.12
CA LEU A 87 -21.87 7.20 2.44
C LEU A 87 -20.84 7.00 3.57
N GLU A 88 -21.23 6.27 4.59
CA GLU A 88 -20.33 5.91 5.69
C GLU A 88 -19.14 5.10 5.18
N ARG A 89 -19.36 4.15 4.25
CA ARG A 89 -18.24 3.41 3.59
C ARG A 89 -17.27 4.34 2.88
N VAL A 90 -17.73 5.36 2.16
CA VAL A 90 -16.86 6.35 1.52
C VAL A 90 -16.03 7.09 2.57
N LEU A 91 -16.66 7.62 3.60
CA LEU A 91 -15.98 8.41 4.65
C LEU A 91 -14.96 7.56 5.42
N ARG A 92 -15.36 6.37 5.88
CA ARG A 92 -14.45 5.46 6.60
C ARG A 92 -13.30 4.97 5.74
N ALA A 93 -13.53 4.67 4.47
CA ALA A 93 -12.45 4.28 3.56
C ALA A 93 -11.41 5.41 3.40
N MET A 94 -11.86 6.67 3.31
CA MET A 94 -10.97 7.83 3.27
C MET A 94 -10.22 8.01 4.60
N GLU A 95 -10.90 7.91 5.74
CA GLU A 95 -10.28 7.98 7.08
C GLU A 95 -9.20 6.91 7.24
N ARG A 96 -9.51 5.65 6.91
CA ARG A 96 -8.55 4.54 6.97
C ARG A 96 -7.34 4.78 6.06
N HIS A 97 -7.54 5.30 4.86
CA HIS A 97 -6.43 5.64 3.96
C HIS A 97 -5.51 6.72 4.58
N ILE A 98 -6.10 7.76 5.18
CA ILE A 98 -5.36 8.82 5.88
C ILE A 98 -4.59 8.22 7.08
N GLU A 99 -5.22 7.40 7.91
CA GLU A 99 -4.59 6.74 9.05
C GLU A 99 -3.38 5.89 8.62
N ILE A 100 -3.55 5.06 7.58
CA ILE A 100 -2.46 4.24 7.00
C ILE A 100 -1.30 5.15 6.55
N SER A 101 -1.60 6.26 5.88
CA SER A 101 -0.59 7.19 5.39
C SER A 101 0.13 7.90 6.54
N LEU A 102 -0.59 8.39 7.54
CA LEU A 102 -0.01 9.04 8.73
C LEU A 102 0.84 8.07 9.56
N ASP A 103 0.39 6.84 9.75
CA ASP A 103 1.17 5.82 10.46
C ASP A 103 2.44 5.46 9.71
N SER A 104 2.34 5.38 8.39
CA SER A 104 3.49 5.21 7.50
C SER A 104 4.53 6.34 7.68
N LEU A 105 4.10 7.59 7.66
CA LEU A 105 4.97 8.75 7.87
C LEU A 105 5.61 8.77 9.27
N ALA A 106 4.83 8.43 10.28
CA ALA A 106 5.30 8.35 11.67
C ALA A 106 6.21 7.12 11.93
N GLY A 107 6.37 6.24 10.94
CA GLY A 107 7.13 5.00 11.07
C GLY A 107 6.44 3.95 11.95
N ARG A 108 5.13 4.08 12.13
CA ARG A 108 4.26 3.11 12.79
C ARG A 108 3.56 2.27 11.71
N GLY A 109 3.47 0.97 11.92
CA GLY A 109 2.79 0.06 11.01
C GLY A 109 3.53 -0.24 9.70
N ASP A 110 2.83 -0.88 8.78
CA ASP A 110 3.32 -1.23 7.46
C ASP A 110 3.38 0.03 6.58
N TYR A 111 4.53 0.24 5.95
CA TYR A 111 4.78 1.46 5.22
C TYR A 111 4.09 1.47 3.86
N TYR A 112 3.31 2.52 3.60
CA TYR A 112 2.70 2.77 2.30
C TYR A 112 3.72 3.40 1.35
N ALA A 113 3.96 2.76 0.20
CA ALA A 113 4.78 3.32 -0.86
C ALA A 113 3.87 4.03 -1.88
N ALA A 114 4.13 5.31 -2.13
CA ALA A 114 3.40 6.05 -3.16
C ALA A 114 3.66 5.42 -4.55
N PRO A 115 2.63 5.24 -5.40
CA PRO A 115 2.73 4.47 -6.66
C PRO A 115 3.49 5.18 -7.80
N LEU A 116 4.41 6.09 -7.48
CA LEU A 116 5.01 7.00 -8.46
C LEU A 116 6.08 6.37 -9.39
N GLU A 117 6.57 5.17 -9.11
CA GLU A 117 7.70 4.61 -9.86
C GLU A 117 7.49 3.15 -10.34
N ILE A 118 6.24 2.72 -10.54
CA ILE A 118 5.96 1.37 -11.08
C ILE A 118 6.45 1.18 -12.52
N ALA A 119 6.71 2.27 -13.25
CA ALA A 119 7.23 2.22 -14.62
C ALA A 119 8.63 1.57 -14.74
N VAL A 120 9.38 1.44 -13.62
CA VAL A 120 10.69 0.75 -13.61
C VAL A 120 10.53 -0.77 -13.43
N LEU A 121 9.33 -1.26 -13.12
CA LEU A 121 9.07 -2.68 -12.89
C LEU A 121 8.96 -3.45 -14.21
N PRO A 122 9.29 -4.74 -14.21
CA PRO A 122 8.93 -5.67 -15.29
C PRO A 122 7.44 -5.62 -15.60
N ASP A 123 7.06 -5.90 -16.84
CA ASP A 123 5.70 -5.75 -17.32
C ASP A 123 4.69 -6.59 -16.54
N ASP A 124 5.02 -7.83 -16.21
CA ASP A 124 4.19 -8.73 -15.42
C ASP A 124 3.92 -8.21 -14.00
N HIS A 125 4.94 -7.67 -13.34
CA HIS A 125 4.79 -7.08 -12.02
C HIS A 125 3.95 -5.79 -12.07
N ARG A 126 4.19 -4.95 -13.08
CA ARG A 126 3.43 -3.71 -13.28
C ARG A 126 1.96 -4.02 -13.54
N GLU A 127 1.66 -4.94 -14.46
CA GLU A 127 0.30 -5.34 -14.81
C GLU A 127 -0.45 -5.87 -13.58
N PHE A 128 0.20 -6.71 -12.76
CA PHE A 128 -0.40 -7.20 -11.52
C PHE A 128 -0.78 -6.07 -10.57
N LEU A 129 0.13 -5.11 -10.33
CA LEU A 129 -0.13 -3.98 -9.43
C LEU A 129 -1.23 -3.06 -9.97
N GLU A 130 -1.26 -2.81 -11.28
CA GLU A 130 -2.30 -2.02 -11.94
C GLU A 130 -3.68 -2.70 -11.81
N GLN A 131 -3.75 -4.02 -11.95
CA GLN A 131 -4.99 -4.78 -11.77
C GLN A 131 -5.49 -4.74 -10.31
N GLU A 132 -4.60 -4.90 -9.33
CA GLU A 132 -4.97 -4.79 -7.91
C GLU A 132 -5.43 -3.37 -7.54
N TYR A 133 -4.73 -2.34 -8.02
CA TYR A 133 -5.17 -0.96 -7.86
C TYR A 133 -6.55 -0.71 -8.50
N LEU A 134 -6.75 -1.21 -9.72
CA LEU A 134 -8.04 -1.08 -10.41
C LEU A 134 -9.16 -1.80 -9.65
N ARG A 135 -8.87 -2.94 -9.01
CA ARG A 135 -9.84 -3.66 -8.17
C ARG A 135 -10.25 -2.82 -6.96
N MET A 136 -9.29 -2.26 -6.24
CA MET A 136 -9.52 -1.34 -5.13
C MET A 136 -10.32 -0.11 -5.56
N PHE A 137 -9.93 0.52 -6.66
CA PHE A 137 -10.63 1.65 -7.25
C PHE A 137 -12.10 1.34 -7.60
N LYS A 138 -12.37 0.17 -8.19
CA LYS A 138 -13.73 -0.26 -8.53
C LYS A 138 -14.60 -0.46 -7.29
N ARG A 139 -14.05 -0.99 -6.20
CA ARG A 139 -14.75 -1.12 -4.90
C ARG A 139 -15.14 0.25 -4.37
N PHE A 140 -14.18 1.16 -4.23
CA PHE A 140 -14.43 2.52 -3.73
C PHE A 140 -15.45 3.27 -4.61
N ARG A 141 -15.33 3.21 -5.94
CA ARG A 141 -16.31 3.76 -6.87
C ARG A 141 -17.70 3.14 -6.69
N GLY A 142 -17.76 1.85 -6.33
CA GLY A 142 -19.00 1.14 -6.03
C GLY A 142 -19.77 1.77 -4.86
N TYR A 143 -19.08 2.22 -3.82
CA TYR A 143 -19.72 2.91 -2.70
C TYR A 143 -20.39 4.22 -3.13
N LEU A 144 -19.73 5.02 -3.97
CA LEU A 144 -20.33 6.25 -4.53
C LEU A 144 -21.58 5.94 -5.35
N ARG A 145 -21.53 4.94 -6.23
CA ARG A 145 -22.68 4.54 -7.04
C ARG A 145 -23.85 4.10 -6.17
N ASN A 146 -23.60 3.21 -5.21
CA ASN A 146 -24.65 2.71 -4.31
C ASN A 146 -25.26 3.87 -3.48
N GLY A 147 -24.45 4.85 -3.06
CA GLY A 147 -24.93 6.02 -2.35
C GLY A 147 -25.82 6.95 -3.19
N ILE A 148 -25.52 7.07 -4.49
CA ILE A 148 -26.39 7.79 -5.43
C ILE A 148 -27.70 7.04 -5.62
N GLU A 149 -27.66 5.73 -5.86
CA GLU A 149 -28.84 4.87 -6.04
C GLU A 149 -29.77 4.90 -4.79
N GLN A 150 -29.20 5.02 -3.60
CA GLN A 150 -29.95 5.15 -2.34
C GLN A 150 -30.35 6.60 -2.00
N GLY A 151 -29.92 7.59 -2.78
CA GLY A 151 -30.24 9.00 -2.56
C GLY A 151 -29.49 9.65 -1.38
N VAL A 152 -28.49 8.99 -0.78
CA VAL A 152 -27.67 9.55 0.32
C VAL A 152 -26.45 10.31 -0.21
N ILE A 153 -26.08 10.11 -1.46
CA ILE A 153 -25.05 10.88 -2.18
C ILE A 153 -25.71 11.57 -3.36
N ARG A 154 -25.44 12.87 -3.55
CA ARG A 154 -25.92 13.60 -4.72
C ARG A 154 -25.37 13.01 -6.02
N GLU A 155 -26.10 13.12 -7.10
CA GLU A 155 -25.65 12.66 -8.41
C GLU A 155 -24.31 13.31 -8.80
N CYS A 156 -23.38 12.46 -9.25
CA CYS A 156 -22.04 12.85 -9.66
C CYS A 156 -21.45 11.82 -10.64
N HIS A 157 -20.40 12.20 -11.37
CA HIS A 157 -19.68 11.27 -12.21
C HIS A 157 -18.75 10.39 -11.36
N THR A 158 -19.23 9.22 -10.95
CA THR A 158 -18.57 8.34 -9.93
C THR A 158 -17.11 8.05 -10.23
N THR A 159 -16.73 7.84 -11.50
CA THR A 159 -15.32 7.56 -11.86
C THR A 159 -14.42 8.77 -11.62
N SER A 160 -14.85 9.98 -12.03
CA SER A 160 -14.07 11.21 -11.82
C SER A 160 -13.99 11.57 -10.34
N THR A 161 -15.11 11.42 -9.61
CA THR A 161 -15.17 11.70 -8.17
C THR A 161 -14.27 10.73 -7.40
N ALA A 162 -14.36 9.42 -7.66
CA ALA A 162 -13.49 8.45 -7.01
C ALA A 162 -12.00 8.72 -7.30
N ARG A 163 -11.67 9.04 -8.55
CA ARG A 163 -10.29 9.38 -8.92
C ARG A 163 -9.81 10.64 -8.20
N ALA A 164 -10.61 11.69 -8.16
CA ALA A 164 -10.26 12.94 -7.48
C ALA A 164 -10.02 12.72 -5.98
N LEU A 165 -10.91 11.98 -5.30
CA LEU A 165 -10.79 11.68 -3.88
C LEU A 165 -9.52 10.86 -3.58
N LEU A 166 -9.30 9.76 -4.29
CA LEU A 166 -8.13 8.90 -4.07
C LEU A 166 -6.82 9.64 -4.42
N THR A 167 -6.78 10.39 -5.53
CA THR A 167 -5.59 11.19 -5.86
C THR A 167 -5.31 12.25 -4.79
N ALA A 168 -6.33 12.93 -4.27
CA ALA A 168 -6.16 13.90 -3.20
C ALA A 168 -5.57 13.25 -1.93
N LEU A 169 -5.97 12.03 -1.60
CA LEU A 169 -5.42 11.27 -0.47
C LEU A 169 -3.95 10.88 -0.70
N ASP A 170 -3.59 10.45 -1.91
CA ASP A 170 -2.22 10.04 -2.26
C ASP A 170 -1.23 11.23 -2.23
N TRP A 171 -1.70 12.48 -2.47
CA TRP A 171 -0.87 13.69 -2.51
C TRP A 171 -0.92 14.53 -1.23
N SER A 172 -1.65 14.10 -0.21
CA SER A 172 -1.81 14.87 1.03
C SER A 172 -0.64 14.73 2.00
N PHE A 173 0.39 13.92 1.67
CA PHE A 173 1.49 13.59 2.59
C PHE A 173 2.86 13.60 1.94
#